data_d83bbdce42d075631e29b2cc884977db
#
_entry.id   d83bbdce42d075631e29b2cc884977db
#
_cell.length_a   1.000
_cell.length_b   1.000
_cell.length_c   1.000
_cell.angle_alpha   90.00
_cell.angle_beta   90.00
_cell.angle_gamma   90.00
#
_symmetry.space_group_name_H-M   'P 1'
#
loop_
_entity.id
_entity.type
_entity.pdbx_description
1 polymer ?
#
loop_
_entity_poly.entity_id
_entity_poly.type
_entity_poly.pdbx_seq_one_letter_code
_entity_poly.pdbx_strand_id
1 'polypeptide(L)'
;MPRHLRAVFVALCLVLLVSGCKKETTDESASNPPPDNTAATGTAPDAGKKAGGVLSAFSSTITVPEGTPIDVVLDQAVGSKISQSGEKFDATVARAVEVDGKVAIPKGVRARGLVKEAQPAGRFKGGARLALTLDSLTVDGKTHQIRTSAPTMATKGKGKRSAEMIGGGAAAGAIIGAIAGGGKGAAIGAAVGGGAGTGGAAFTGNRDIKLDPETRLTFKLSRPLEIKK
;
A
#
# COMPACT_ATOMS: atom_id res chain seq x y z
N MET A 1 -19.43 7.31 -30.41
CA MET A 1 -18.17 6.88 -31.04
C MET A 1 -18.50 6.30 -32.42
N PRO A 2 -17.97 6.84 -33.51
CA PRO A 2 -18.32 6.43 -34.86
C PRO A 2 -17.85 4.98 -35.13
N ARG A 3 -18.68 4.24 -35.84
CA ARG A 3 -18.53 2.80 -36.17
C ARG A 3 -17.18 2.45 -36.82
N HIS A 4 -16.50 3.40 -37.43
CA HIS A 4 -15.23 3.24 -38.12
C HIS A 4 -14.03 3.04 -37.16
N LEU A 5 -14.11 3.49 -35.90
CA LEU A 5 -13.04 3.34 -34.93
C LEU A 5 -12.98 1.92 -34.33
N ARG A 6 -14.10 1.17 -34.37
CA ARG A 6 -14.16 -0.24 -33.91
C ARG A 6 -13.56 -1.20 -34.91
N ALA A 7 -13.64 -0.90 -36.21
CA ALA A 7 -13.09 -1.75 -37.27
C ALA A 7 -11.54 -1.71 -37.29
N VAL A 8 -10.93 -0.58 -36.95
CA VAL A 8 -9.46 -0.46 -36.93
C VAL A 8 -8.84 -1.21 -35.76
N PHE A 9 -9.56 -1.29 -34.60
CA PHE A 9 -9.05 -2.03 -33.42
C PHE A 9 -9.11 -3.56 -33.60
N VAL A 10 -10.08 -4.08 -34.36
CA VAL A 10 -10.19 -5.53 -34.63
C VAL A 10 -9.14 -5.97 -35.64
N ALA A 11 -8.78 -5.15 -36.61
CA ALA A 11 -7.75 -5.45 -37.61
C ALA A 11 -6.33 -5.44 -37.02
N LEU A 12 -6.05 -4.65 -35.97
CA LEU A 12 -4.73 -4.57 -35.35
C LEU A 12 -4.42 -5.76 -34.42
N CYS A 13 -5.44 -6.41 -33.85
CA CYS A 13 -5.26 -7.58 -32.97
C CYS A 13 -5.03 -8.89 -33.74
N LEU A 14 -5.29 -8.96 -35.05
CA LEU A 14 -5.16 -10.21 -35.83
C LEU A 14 -3.77 -10.42 -36.42
N VAL A 15 -2.88 -9.45 -36.38
CA VAL A 15 -1.53 -9.51 -36.98
C VAL A 15 -0.45 -10.02 -36.02
N LEU A 16 -0.75 -10.20 -34.72
CA LEU A 16 0.24 -10.58 -33.69
C LEU A 16 0.25 -12.06 -33.28
N LEU A 17 -0.41 -12.95 -34.04
CA LEU A 17 -0.53 -14.37 -33.69
C LEU A 17 0.25 -15.35 -34.60
N VAL A 18 1.25 -14.91 -35.36
CA VAL A 18 2.10 -15.79 -36.15
C VAL A 18 3.57 -15.47 -35.95
N SER A 19 4.19 -16.14 -35.00
CA SER A 19 5.60 -16.51 -34.93
C SER A 19 5.76 -17.28 -33.60
N GLY A 20 5.82 -18.58 -33.56
CA GLY A 20 6.63 -19.51 -34.33
C GLY A 20 7.53 -20.20 -33.33
N CYS A 21 7.10 -21.40 -32.88
CA CYS A 21 7.91 -22.37 -32.14
C CYS A 21 9.22 -22.65 -32.86
N LYS A 22 10.35 -22.70 -32.12
CA LYS A 22 11.45 -23.61 -32.48
C LYS A 22 12.02 -24.25 -31.22
N LYS A 23 11.79 -25.55 -31.18
CA LYS A 23 12.31 -26.53 -30.24
C LYS A 23 13.61 -27.03 -30.85
N GLU A 24 14.71 -27.02 -30.14
CA GLU A 24 15.89 -27.80 -30.44
C GLU A 24 16.33 -28.55 -29.18
N THR A 25 16.12 -29.84 -29.30
CA THR A 25 16.73 -30.93 -28.52
C THR A 25 18.14 -31.14 -29.01
N THR A 26 19.10 -31.29 -28.10
CA THR A 26 20.30 -32.07 -28.36
C THR A 26 20.64 -32.84 -27.09
N ASP A 27 20.45 -34.14 -27.19
CA ASP A 27 21.10 -35.18 -26.40
C ASP A 27 22.60 -35.11 -26.62
N GLU A 28 23.37 -35.31 -25.56
CA GLU A 28 24.54 -36.22 -25.65
C GLU A 28 25.01 -36.64 -24.26
N SER A 29 25.00 -37.91 -24.17
CA SER A 29 25.51 -38.89 -23.23
C SER A 29 27.02 -38.73 -23.01
N ALA A 30 27.47 -38.84 -21.77
CA ALA A 30 28.72 -39.56 -21.47
C ALA A 30 28.81 -39.97 -19.99
N SER A 31 28.66 -41.23 -19.83
CA SER A 31 29.05 -42.09 -18.74
C SER A 31 30.45 -41.82 -18.15
N ASN A 32 30.58 -41.91 -16.82
CA ASN A 32 31.79 -42.49 -16.25
C ASN A 32 31.52 -43.15 -14.89
N PRO A 33 32.03 -44.37 -14.65
CA PRO A 33 31.78 -45.15 -13.45
C PRO A 33 32.80 -44.88 -12.36
N PRO A 34 32.58 -45.37 -11.11
CA PRO A 34 33.41 -45.13 -9.96
C PRO A 34 34.58 -46.10 -9.88
N PRO A 35 35.64 -45.80 -9.13
CA PRO A 35 36.50 -46.83 -8.58
C PRO A 35 36.24 -47.07 -7.09
N ASP A 36 35.92 -48.32 -6.82
CA ASP A 36 36.15 -48.99 -5.55
C ASP A 36 37.62 -48.89 -5.14
N ASN A 37 37.90 -48.76 -3.86
CA ASN A 37 38.93 -49.53 -3.18
C ASN A 37 38.81 -49.46 -1.64
N THR A 38 38.32 -50.53 -1.07
CA THR A 38 38.94 -51.51 -0.17
C THR A 38 39.80 -51.00 0.95
N ALA A 39 39.26 -51.24 2.15
CA ALA A 39 39.82 -51.70 3.40
C ALA A 39 41.30 -51.45 3.80
N ALA A 40 41.45 -50.87 4.96
CA ALA A 40 42.47 -51.39 5.94
C ALA A 40 42.06 -51.02 7.38
N THR A 41 41.93 -52.04 8.13
CA THR A 41 41.82 -52.19 9.58
C THR A 41 42.98 -51.53 10.31
N GLY A 42 42.70 -50.86 11.42
CA GLY A 42 43.73 -50.34 12.33
C GLY A 42 43.19 -49.75 13.62
N THR A 43 42.93 -50.60 14.59
CA THR A 43 43.16 -50.48 16.03
C THR A 43 43.12 -49.09 16.70
N ALA A 44 42.19 -48.93 17.65
CA ALA A 44 42.26 -47.95 18.72
C ALA A 44 43.45 -48.23 19.66
N PRO A 45 43.97 -47.24 20.43
CA PRO A 45 43.33 -46.89 21.68
C PRO A 45 43.37 -45.38 22.09
N ASP A 46 42.41 -45.07 22.91
CA ASP A 46 42.49 -44.32 24.18
C ASP A 46 42.75 -42.81 24.24
N ALA A 47 41.84 -42.19 24.99
CA ALA A 47 41.99 -41.04 25.88
C ALA A 47 42.46 -39.69 25.29
N GLY A 48 41.50 -38.87 25.08
CA GLY A 48 41.70 -37.43 24.89
C GLY A 48 40.42 -36.65 25.08
N LYS A 49 39.96 -36.54 26.32
CA LYS A 49 38.91 -35.63 26.77
C LYS A 49 39.29 -34.18 26.38
N LYS A 50 38.96 -33.75 25.21
CA LYS A 50 38.94 -32.32 24.85
C LYS A 50 37.50 -31.88 24.71
N ALA A 51 37.09 -31.11 25.72
CA ALA A 51 35.92 -30.25 25.64
C ALA A 51 35.98 -29.44 24.32
N GLY A 52 35.37 -29.98 23.30
CA GLY A 52 35.01 -29.21 22.12
C GLY A 52 33.96 -28.21 22.58
N GLY A 53 34.44 -27.02 22.93
CA GLY A 53 33.55 -25.89 23.08
C GLY A 53 32.76 -25.78 21.80
N VAL A 54 31.50 -26.16 21.83
CA VAL A 54 30.50 -25.72 20.86
C VAL A 54 30.50 -24.20 20.94
N LEU A 55 31.26 -23.57 20.04
CA LEU A 55 31.03 -22.20 19.66
C LEU A 55 29.64 -22.23 19.03
N SER A 56 28.62 -22.35 19.87
CA SER A 56 27.27 -21.91 19.54
C SER A 56 27.47 -20.45 19.21
N ALA A 57 27.57 -20.15 17.92
CA ALA A 57 27.38 -18.80 17.44
C ALA A 57 26.06 -18.35 18.05
N PHE A 58 26.14 -17.57 19.12
CA PHE A 58 24.97 -16.92 19.71
C PHE A 58 24.44 -15.97 18.70
N SER A 59 23.64 -16.46 17.76
CA SER A 59 22.77 -15.64 16.95
C SER A 59 21.79 -15.01 17.94
N SER A 60 22.09 -13.80 18.38
CA SER A 60 21.23 -13.10 19.32
C SER A 60 19.94 -12.73 18.59
N THR A 61 18.91 -13.52 18.81
CA THR A 61 17.57 -13.19 18.33
C THR A 61 16.99 -12.13 19.24
N ILE A 62 16.61 -11.00 18.68
CA ILE A 62 15.90 -9.93 19.40
C ILE A 62 14.45 -10.02 18.99
N THR A 63 13.54 -10.20 19.96
CA THR A 63 12.11 -10.23 19.73
C THR A 63 11.53 -8.86 20.02
N VAL A 64 11.02 -8.19 19.00
CA VAL A 64 10.28 -6.93 19.13
C VAL A 64 8.82 -7.25 19.46
N PRO A 65 8.28 -6.82 20.61
CA PRO A 65 6.94 -7.18 21.05
C PRO A 65 5.85 -6.55 20.16
N GLU A 66 4.67 -7.18 20.17
CA GLU A 66 3.46 -6.61 19.59
C GLU A 66 3.14 -5.24 20.22
N GLY A 67 2.52 -4.36 19.44
CA GLY A 67 2.19 -3.00 19.87
C GLY A 67 3.34 -2.00 19.79
N THR A 68 4.58 -2.46 19.53
CA THR A 68 5.74 -1.57 19.41
C THR A 68 5.52 -0.57 18.28
N PRO A 69 5.69 0.74 18.55
CA PRO A 69 5.58 1.77 17.52
C PRO A 69 6.82 1.77 16.61
N ILE A 70 6.58 1.85 15.31
CA ILE A 70 7.61 2.02 14.28
C ILE A 70 7.33 3.34 13.58
N ASP A 71 8.20 4.31 13.78
CA ASP A 71 8.12 5.60 13.12
C ASP A 71 8.85 5.53 11.78
N VAL A 72 8.16 5.88 10.70
CA VAL A 72 8.71 5.91 9.35
C VAL A 72 8.48 7.25 8.68
N VAL A 73 9.29 7.54 7.68
CA VAL A 73 9.14 8.66 6.75
C VAL A 73 8.83 8.09 5.39
N LEU A 74 7.84 8.64 4.70
CA LEU A 74 7.47 8.24 3.34
C LEU A 74 8.53 8.68 2.34
N ASP A 75 8.94 7.80 1.45
CA ASP A 75 9.90 8.12 0.39
C ASP A 75 9.19 8.68 -0.86
N GLN A 76 7.87 8.51 -0.95
CA GLN A 76 7.02 8.96 -2.05
C GLN A 76 5.70 9.52 -1.57
N ALA A 77 5.02 10.29 -2.42
CA ALA A 77 3.67 10.77 -2.12
C ALA A 77 2.65 9.64 -2.17
N VAL A 78 1.77 9.58 -1.16
CA VAL A 78 0.67 8.62 -1.07
C VAL A 78 -0.62 9.36 -0.75
N GLY A 79 -1.75 8.97 -1.34
CA GLY A 79 -2.99 9.68 -1.04
C GLY A 79 -4.24 9.01 -1.55
N SER A 80 -5.38 9.47 -1.07
CA SER A 80 -6.69 8.88 -1.37
C SER A 80 -7.11 8.97 -2.84
N LYS A 81 -6.52 9.93 -3.59
CA LYS A 81 -6.83 10.17 -5.01
C LYS A 81 -5.70 9.72 -5.94
N ILE A 82 -4.47 9.74 -5.46
CA ILE A 82 -3.27 9.46 -6.26
C ILE A 82 -2.80 8.02 -6.15
N SER A 83 -3.23 7.30 -5.11
CA SER A 83 -2.89 5.89 -4.90
C SER A 83 -4.08 4.98 -5.08
N GLN A 84 -3.82 3.69 -5.30
CA GLN A 84 -4.82 2.64 -5.42
C GLN A 84 -4.74 1.65 -4.25
N SER A 85 -5.88 1.05 -3.89
CA SER A 85 -5.88 -0.05 -2.94
C SER A 85 -5.08 -1.23 -3.50
N GLY A 86 -4.16 -1.79 -2.70
CA GLY A 86 -3.21 -2.81 -3.12
C GLY A 86 -1.88 -2.26 -3.66
N GLU A 87 -1.73 -0.95 -3.82
CA GLU A 87 -0.48 -0.32 -4.24
C GLU A 87 0.57 -0.39 -3.13
N LYS A 88 1.82 -0.66 -3.52
CA LYS A 88 2.97 -0.67 -2.59
C LYS A 88 3.59 0.71 -2.52
N PHE A 89 4.09 1.06 -1.32
CA PHE A 89 4.87 2.27 -1.12
C PHE A 89 6.14 1.96 -0.34
N ASP A 90 7.16 2.75 -0.56
CA ASP A 90 8.42 2.67 0.15
C ASP A 90 8.49 3.75 1.24
N ALA A 91 9.13 3.40 2.34
CA ALA A 91 9.34 4.27 3.48
C ALA A 91 10.65 3.92 4.19
N THR A 92 11.17 4.84 4.97
CA THR A 92 12.41 4.69 5.72
C THR A 92 12.14 4.86 7.22
N VAL A 93 12.70 3.97 8.05
CA VAL A 93 12.56 4.06 9.51
C VAL A 93 13.21 5.33 10.02
N ALA A 94 12.41 6.20 10.65
CA ALA A 94 12.83 7.52 11.12
C ALA A 94 13.55 7.49 12.47
N ARG A 95 13.21 6.51 13.31
CA ARG A 95 13.77 6.33 14.66
C ARG A 95 14.12 4.87 14.90
N ALA A 96 15.26 4.64 15.53
CA ALA A 96 15.62 3.29 15.96
C ALA A 96 14.57 2.73 16.95
N VAL A 97 14.28 1.45 16.83
CA VAL A 97 13.45 0.71 17.79
C VAL A 97 14.38 -0.11 18.68
N GLU A 98 14.33 0.16 19.96
CA GLU A 98 15.14 -0.52 20.98
C GLU A 98 14.28 -1.45 21.82
N VAL A 99 14.82 -2.62 22.14
CA VAL A 99 14.21 -3.62 23.02
C VAL A 99 15.28 -4.07 23.99
N ASP A 100 15.00 -3.98 25.28
CA ASP A 100 15.92 -4.36 26.36
C ASP A 100 17.31 -3.70 26.23
N GLY A 101 17.36 -2.43 25.85
CA GLY A 101 18.60 -1.67 25.66
C GLY A 101 19.42 -2.07 24.42
N LYS A 102 18.86 -2.90 23.54
CA LYS A 102 19.48 -3.30 22.28
C LYS A 102 18.70 -2.74 21.10
N VAL A 103 19.40 -2.16 20.13
CA VAL A 103 18.78 -1.70 18.89
C VAL A 103 18.34 -2.92 18.07
N ALA A 104 17.03 -3.13 17.99
CA ALA A 104 16.41 -4.18 17.17
C ALA A 104 16.27 -3.72 15.72
N ILE A 105 15.71 -2.53 15.48
CA ILE A 105 15.54 -1.94 14.15
C ILE A 105 16.31 -0.63 14.11
N PRO A 106 17.41 -0.52 13.36
CA PRO A 106 18.14 0.74 13.22
C PRO A 106 17.34 1.83 12.50
N LYS A 107 17.67 3.09 12.76
CA LYS A 107 17.24 4.21 11.93
C LYS A 107 17.78 4.05 10.50
N GLY A 108 17.01 4.46 9.50
CA GLY A 108 17.42 4.38 8.09
C GLY A 108 17.12 3.04 7.42
N VAL A 109 16.55 2.08 8.15
CA VAL A 109 16.09 0.80 7.60
C VAL A 109 14.97 1.02 6.59
N ARG A 110 15.06 0.36 5.43
CA ARG A 110 14.00 0.38 4.42
C ARG A 110 12.80 -0.41 4.89
N ALA A 111 11.64 0.24 4.81
CA ALA A 111 10.33 -0.36 5.04
C ALA A 111 9.54 -0.35 3.74
N ARG A 112 8.77 -1.39 3.51
CA ARG A 112 7.80 -1.42 2.43
C ARG A 112 6.42 -1.59 3.01
N GLY A 113 5.47 -0.83 2.48
CA GLY A 113 4.10 -0.85 2.90
C GLY A 113 3.12 -1.10 1.77
N LEU A 114 1.87 -1.25 2.15
CA LEU A 114 0.74 -1.47 1.26
C LEU A 114 -0.37 -0.47 1.59
N VAL A 115 -0.94 0.12 0.55
CA VAL A 115 -2.18 0.92 0.64
C VAL A 115 -3.35 -0.03 0.79
N LYS A 116 -3.92 -0.15 1.99
CA LYS A 116 -5.07 -1.04 2.24
C LYS A 116 -6.36 -0.48 1.66
N GLU A 117 -6.55 0.82 1.79
CA GLU A 117 -7.72 1.52 1.28
C GLU A 117 -7.29 2.91 0.77
N ALA A 118 -7.69 3.24 -0.44
CA ALA A 118 -7.56 4.57 -1.00
C ALA A 118 -8.89 4.93 -1.67
N GLN A 119 -9.65 5.80 -1.02
CA GLN A 119 -10.94 6.28 -1.51
C GLN A 119 -10.92 7.81 -1.57
N PRO A 120 -11.04 8.40 -2.77
CA PRO A 120 -11.13 9.85 -2.91
C PRO A 120 -12.42 10.39 -2.31
N ALA A 121 -12.42 11.67 -1.95
CA ALA A 121 -13.63 12.34 -1.48
C ALA A 121 -14.67 12.43 -2.58
N GLY A 122 -15.90 12.03 -2.29
CA GLY A 122 -17.03 12.17 -3.19
C GLY A 122 -17.42 13.64 -3.42
N ARG A 123 -17.89 13.98 -4.61
CA ARG A 123 -18.27 15.36 -4.95
C ARG A 123 -19.35 15.93 -4.02
N PHE A 124 -20.36 15.13 -3.69
CA PHE A 124 -21.52 15.55 -2.89
C PHE A 124 -21.60 14.84 -1.54
N LYS A 125 -21.22 13.57 -1.49
CA LYS A 125 -21.30 12.72 -0.30
C LYS A 125 -20.00 11.92 -0.16
N GLY A 126 -19.69 11.54 1.09
CA GLY A 126 -18.52 10.75 1.42
C GLY A 126 -17.26 11.60 1.63
N GLY A 127 -16.50 11.26 2.65
CA GLY A 127 -15.15 11.79 2.89
C GLY A 127 -14.11 10.91 2.21
N ALA A 128 -12.89 11.44 2.05
CA ALA A 128 -11.75 10.64 1.65
C ALA A 128 -11.37 9.66 2.75
N ARG A 129 -10.87 8.49 2.34
CA ARG A 129 -10.29 7.48 3.22
C ARG A 129 -8.94 7.03 2.69
N LEU A 130 -8.00 6.87 3.60
CA LEU A 130 -6.69 6.32 3.31
C LEU A 130 -6.27 5.45 4.48
N ALA A 131 -6.01 4.17 4.23
CA ALA A 131 -5.50 3.23 5.20
C ALA A 131 -4.20 2.61 4.69
N LEU A 132 -3.14 2.68 5.50
CA LEU A 132 -1.80 2.23 5.16
C LEU A 132 -1.34 1.17 6.15
N THR A 133 -0.52 0.22 5.70
CA THR A 133 0.12 -0.78 6.57
C THR A 133 1.54 -1.02 6.09
N LEU A 134 2.46 -1.37 7.00
CA LEU A 134 3.76 -1.90 6.62
C LEU A 134 3.68 -3.42 6.54
N ASP A 135 4.31 -4.00 5.53
CA ASP A 135 4.38 -5.44 5.29
C ASP A 135 5.78 -6.03 5.40
N SER A 136 6.83 -5.22 5.22
CA SER A 136 8.20 -5.70 5.36
C SER A 136 9.19 -4.63 5.80
N LEU A 137 10.27 -5.07 6.46
CA LEU A 137 11.45 -4.29 6.84
C LEU A 137 12.71 -5.01 6.37
N THR A 138 13.69 -4.26 5.85
CA THR A 138 14.98 -4.84 5.43
C THR A 138 16.06 -4.44 6.43
N VAL A 139 16.27 -5.28 7.46
CA VAL A 139 17.27 -5.10 8.53
C VAL A 139 18.52 -5.90 8.18
N ASP A 140 19.70 -5.28 8.22
CA ASP A 140 20.99 -5.92 7.94
C ASP A 140 20.99 -6.73 6.63
N GLY A 141 20.34 -6.21 5.59
CA GLY A 141 20.23 -6.85 4.28
C GLY A 141 19.20 -8.00 4.20
N LYS A 142 18.58 -8.38 5.32
CA LYS A 142 17.53 -9.41 5.38
C LYS A 142 16.15 -8.80 5.43
N THR A 143 15.25 -9.30 4.59
CA THR A 143 13.85 -8.85 4.58
C THR A 143 13.03 -9.66 5.58
N HIS A 144 12.46 -8.96 6.55
CA HIS A 144 11.55 -9.51 7.55
C HIS A 144 10.12 -9.11 7.20
N GLN A 145 9.24 -10.12 7.09
CA GLN A 145 7.82 -9.87 6.90
C GLN A 145 7.22 -9.42 8.24
N ILE A 146 6.52 -8.31 8.22
CA ILE A 146 5.86 -7.75 9.40
C ILE A 146 4.37 -7.55 9.13
N ARG A 147 3.62 -7.37 10.19
CA ARG A 147 2.24 -6.90 10.10
C ARG A 147 2.05 -5.75 11.07
N THR A 148 1.51 -4.66 10.58
CA THR A 148 1.22 -3.50 11.40
C THR A 148 -0.26 -3.15 11.35
N SER A 149 -0.74 -2.50 12.40
CA SER A 149 -2.04 -1.84 12.35
C SER A 149 -1.96 -0.69 11.34
N ALA A 150 -3.01 -0.55 10.54
CA ALA A 150 -3.09 0.52 9.55
C ALA A 150 -3.50 1.83 10.25
N PRO A 151 -2.69 2.91 10.17
CA PRO A 151 -3.21 4.23 10.45
C PRO A 151 -4.29 4.54 9.41
N THR A 152 -5.53 4.64 9.87
CA THR A 152 -6.66 5.00 9.03
C THR A 152 -6.92 6.49 9.14
N MET A 153 -6.81 7.18 8.03
CA MET A 153 -7.13 8.59 7.91
C MET A 153 -8.46 8.73 7.19
N ALA A 154 -9.35 9.57 7.71
CA ALA A 154 -10.62 9.85 7.09
C ALA A 154 -10.96 11.33 7.18
N THR A 155 -11.47 11.90 6.10
CA THR A 155 -12.04 13.25 6.12
C THR A 155 -13.56 13.18 6.31
N LYS A 156 -14.12 14.16 7.00
CA LYS A 156 -15.58 14.24 7.16
C LYS A 156 -16.24 14.45 5.79
N GLY A 157 -17.22 13.64 5.46
CA GLY A 157 -18.03 13.80 4.26
C GLY A 157 -18.88 15.07 4.34
N LYS A 158 -19.14 15.68 3.19
CA LYS A 158 -19.85 16.97 3.08
C LYS A 158 -21.35 16.83 2.80
N GLY A 159 -21.89 15.63 2.83
CA GLY A 159 -23.27 15.38 2.43
C GLY A 159 -24.28 16.34 3.05
N LYS A 160 -24.14 16.64 4.36
CA LYS A 160 -25.03 17.58 5.05
C LYS A 160 -24.88 19.00 4.50
N ARG A 161 -23.64 19.50 4.37
CA ARG A 161 -23.37 20.84 3.82
C ARG A 161 -23.81 20.97 2.35
N SER A 162 -23.59 19.93 1.55
CA SER A 162 -24.06 19.92 0.16
C SER A 162 -25.59 19.95 0.07
N ALA A 163 -26.27 19.19 0.93
CA ALA A 163 -27.74 19.24 1.02
C ALA A 163 -28.25 20.62 1.44
N GLU A 164 -27.59 21.27 2.39
CA GLU A 164 -27.92 22.63 2.82
C GLU A 164 -27.71 23.65 1.70
N MET A 165 -26.61 23.55 0.95
CA MET A 165 -26.36 24.46 -0.17
C MET A 165 -27.35 24.28 -1.33
N ILE A 166 -27.67 23.04 -1.69
CA ILE A 166 -28.63 22.73 -2.77
C ILE A 166 -30.03 23.11 -2.32
N GLY A 167 -30.43 22.70 -1.12
CA GLY A 167 -31.77 23.03 -0.57
C GLY A 167 -31.97 24.52 -0.33
N GLY A 168 -30.95 25.19 0.23
CA GLY A 168 -30.96 26.64 0.47
C GLY A 168 -31.02 27.44 -0.83
N GLY A 169 -30.24 27.03 -1.85
CA GLY A 169 -30.28 27.65 -3.18
C GLY A 169 -31.67 27.52 -3.86
N ALA A 170 -32.26 26.32 -3.79
CA ALA A 170 -33.60 26.07 -4.33
C ALA A 170 -34.68 26.88 -3.59
N ALA A 171 -34.63 26.93 -2.26
CA ALA A 171 -35.60 27.69 -1.45
C ALA A 171 -35.48 29.19 -1.71
N ALA A 172 -34.28 29.75 -1.71
CA ALA A 172 -34.07 31.17 -2.02
C ALA A 172 -34.54 31.51 -3.45
N GLY A 173 -34.18 30.69 -4.43
CA GLY A 173 -34.63 30.85 -5.83
C GLY A 173 -36.14 30.76 -5.96
N ALA A 174 -36.82 29.83 -5.27
CA ALA A 174 -38.27 29.73 -5.25
C ALA A 174 -38.98 30.96 -4.72
N ILE A 175 -38.46 31.54 -3.61
CA ILE A 175 -39.04 32.78 -3.04
C ILE A 175 -38.92 33.96 -4.01
N ILE A 176 -37.74 34.19 -4.57
CA ILE A 176 -37.50 35.26 -5.54
C ILE A 176 -38.34 35.03 -6.79
N GLY A 177 -38.39 33.80 -7.29
CA GLY A 177 -39.18 33.43 -8.46
C GLY A 177 -40.71 33.59 -8.23
N ALA A 178 -41.19 33.28 -7.01
CA ALA A 178 -42.62 33.45 -6.65
C ALA A 178 -43.06 34.92 -6.68
N ILE A 179 -42.21 35.82 -6.20
CA ILE A 179 -42.46 37.27 -6.23
C ILE A 179 -42.57 37.78 -7.67
N ALA A 180 -41.69 37.32 -8.57
CA ALA A 180 -41.59 37.80 -9.94
C ALA A 180 -42.64 37.16 -10.90
N GLY A 181 -43.03 35.89 -10.66
CA GLY A 181 -43.87 35.14 -11.63
C GLY A 181 -44.85 34.17 -10.99
N GLY A 182 -45.20 34.35 -9.72
CA GLY A 182 -46.11 33.48 -8.99
C GLY A 182 -45.66 32.04 -8.95
N GLY A 183 -46.59 31.08 -9.01
CA GLY A 183 -46.26 29.64 -8.88
C GLY A 183 -45.34 29.12 -9.99
N LYS A 184 -45.47 29.60 -11.23
CA LYS A 184 -44.58 29.22 -12.34
C LYS A 184 -43.18 29.79 -12.13
N GLY A 185 -43.08 31.04 -11.66
CA GLY A 185 -41.81 31.66 -11.32
C GLY A 185 -41.09 30.96 -10.16
N ALA A 186 -41.84 30.50 -9.15
CA ALA A 186 -41.29 29.74 -8.06
C ALA A 186 -40.64 28.44 -8.52
N ALA A 187 -41.27 27.69 -9.43
CA ALA A 187 -40.75 26.43 -9.95
C ALA A 187 -39.45 26.67 -10.76
N ILE A 188 -39.43 27.70 -11.60
CA ILE A 188 -38.24 28.06 -12.39
C ILE A 188 -37.11 28.54 -11.46
N GLY A 189 -37.43 29.40 -10.50
CA GLY A 189 -36.47 29.92 -9.54
C GLY A 189 -35.88 28.83 -8.67
N ALA A 190 -36.68 27.84 -8.21
CA ALA A 190 -36.18 26.68 -7.48
C ALA A 190 -35.22 25.83 -8.33
N ALA A 191 -35.54 25.62 -9.61
CA ALA A 191 -34.70 24.85 -10.51
C ALA A 191 -33.35 25.53 -10.76
N VAL A 192 -33.37 26.85 -11.02
CA VAL A 192 -32.13 27.64 -11.25
C VAL A 192 -31.32 27.77 -9.97
N GLY A 193 -31.96 28.07 -8.83
CA GLY A 193 -31.28 28.19 -7.52
C GLY A 193 -30.74 26.88 -7.02
N GLY A 194 -31.48 25.77 -7.21
CA GLY A 194 -31.01 24.42 -6.91
C GLY A 194 -29.86 24.02 -7.82
N GLY A 195 -29.89 24.33 -9.10
CA GLY A 195 -28.82 24.11 -10.05
C GLY A 195 -27.54 24.87 -9.68
N ALA A 196 -27.66 26.16 -9.33
CA ALA A 196 -26.54 26.97 -8.85
C ALA A 196 -25.98 26.43 -7.52
N GLY A 197 -26.84 26.03 -6.56
CA GLY A 197 -26.46 25.39 -5.30
C GLY A 197 -25.73 24.08 -5.54
N THR A 198 -26.15 23.30 -6.52
CA THR A 198 -25.49 22.04 -6.91
C THR A 198 -24.08 22.30 -7.46
N GLY A 199 -23.95 23.29 -8.36
CA GLY A 199 -22.66 23.72 -8.88
C GLY A 199 -21.71 24.15 -7.76
N GLY A 200 -22.20 25.07 -6.89
CA GLY A 200 -21.43 25.53 -5.73
C GLY A 200 -21.00 24.40 -4.83
N ALA A 201 -21.90 23.46 -4.53
CA ALA A 201 -21.59 22.29 -3.70
C ALA A 201 -20.52 21.37 -4.34
N ALA A 202 -20.54 21.23 -5.66
CA ALA A 202 -19.58 20.41 -6.39
C ALA A 202 -18.17 20.99 -6.36
N PHE A 203 -18.05 22.31 -6.47
CA PHE A 203 -16.75 22.99 -6.52
C PHE A 203 -16.19 23.32 -5.14
N THR A 204 -17.01 23.46 -4.11
CA THR A 204 -16.56 23.79 -2.77
C THR A 204 -16.07 22.57 -2.03
N GLY A 205 -14.77 22.36 -2.08
CA GLY A 205 -13.96 21.69 -1.03
C GLY A 205 -14.04 20.18 -0.96
N ASN A 206 -13.75 19.45 -2.01
CA ASN A 206 -13.26 18.06 -1.88
C ASN A 206 -11.88 18.10 -1.22
N ARG A 207 -11.81 17.56 0.00
CA ARG A 207 -10.54 17.40 0.69
C ARG A 207 -10.11 15.94 0.56
N ASP A 208 -9.33 15.65 -0.46
CA ASP A 208 -8.61 14.41 -0.55
C ASP A 208 -7.48 14.38 0.50
N ILE A 209 -7.11 13.19 0.91
CA ILE A 209 -5.97 13.00 1.79
C ILE A 209 -4.74 12.87 0.89
N LYS A 210 -3.76 13.72 1.11
CA LYS A 210 -2.45 13.68 0.44
C LYS A 210 -1.38 13.69 1.51
N LEU A 211 -0.49 12.73 1.45
CA LEU A 211 0.71 12.63 2.23
C LEU A 211 1.87 12.87 1.27
N ASP A 212 2.60 13.95 1.50
CA ASP A 212 3.77 14.26 0.69
C ASP A 212 4.96 13.39 1.10
N PRO A 213 6.00 13.26 0.25
CA PRO A 213 7.26 12.66 0.65
C PRO A 213 7.75 13.29 1.96
N GLU A 214 8.53 12.57 2.73
CA GLU A 214 9.04 12.96 4.04
C GLU A 214 7.98 13.09 5.15
N THR A 215 6.71 12.80 4.88
CA THR A 215 5.68 12.73 5.91
C THR A 215 5.99 11.61 6.90
N ARG A 216 5.99 11.93 8.18
CA ARG A 216 6.20 10.95 9.26
C ARG A 216 4.90 10.26 9.63
N LEU A 217 4.97 8.94 9.73
CA LEU A 217 3.87 8.08 10.13
C LEU A 217 4.33 7.10 11.20
N THR A 218 3.45 6.82 12.15
CA THR A 218 3.70 5.82 13.19
C THR A 218 2.80 4.61 12.96
N PHE A 219 3.41 3.45 12.83
CA PHE A 219 2.73 2.16 12.72
C PHE A 219 2.96 1.36 13.98
N LYS A 220 1.98 0.54 14.40
CA LYS A 220 2.15 -0.37 15.54
C LYS A 220 2.23 -1.80 15.03
N LEU A 221 3.20 -2.56 15.51
CA LEU A 221 3.28 -3.99 15.24
C LEU A 221 2.01 -4.70 15.71
N SER A 222 1.43 -5.53 14.84
CA SER A 222 0.27 -6.38 15.17
C SER A 222 0.65 -7.80 15.54
N ARG A 223 1.95 -8.13 15.48
CA ARG A 223 2.53 -9.42 15.88
C ARG A 223 3.98 -9.20 16.29
N PRO A 224 4.51 -10.02 17.21
CA PRO A 224 5.93 -9.99 17.53
C PRO A 224 6.81 -10.19 16.29
N LEU A 225 7.97 -9.54 16.26
CA LEU A 225 8.95 -9.65 15.18
C LEU A 225 10.27 -10.19 15.75
N GLU A 226 10.73 -11.29 15.22
CA GLU A 226 12.04 -11.85 15.55
C GLU A 226 13.10 -11.40 14.55
N ILE A 227 14.15 -10.77 15.05
CA ILE A 227 15.29 -10.32 14.25
C ILE A 227 16.51 -11.12 14.71
N LYS A 228 17.05 -11.91 13.80
CA LYS A 228 18.32 -12.66 14.00
C LYS A 228 19.46 -11.76 13.56
N LYS A 229 20.32 -11.41 14.50
CA LYS A 229 21.58 -10.70 14.26
C LYS A 229 22.73 -11.65 14.07
#